data_713ae16c44a2c3687603e95fe445d428
#
_entry.id   713ae16c44a2c3687603e95fe445d428
#
_cell.length_a   1.000
_cell.length_b   1.000
_cell.length_c   1.000
_cell.angle_alpha   90.00
_cell.angle_beta   90.00
_cell.angle_gamma   90.00
#
_symmetry.space_group_name_H-M   'P 1'
#
loop_
_entity.id
_entity.type
_entity.pdbx_description
1 polymer ?
#
loop_
_entity_poly.entity_id
_entity_poly.type
_entity_poly.pdbx_seq_one_letter_code
_entity_poly.pdbx_strand_id
1 'polypeptide(L)'
;MAEKPFNAQTSVITCDMQGIVQEYAADAGDLFGWSPAEVVGKLSVATFHLPENVPTLVPRLLREAVENGKFEEEVTLRRKDGDVFRATLTVRPVYRDGKQVGYMGMTHPLEPPRRP
;
A
#
# COMPACT_ATOMS: atom_id res chain seq x y z
N MET A 1 -17.18 1.50 29.19
CA MET A 1 -17.32 0.75 27.96
C MET A 1 -15.97 0.61 27.26
N ALA A 2 -15.70 -0.55 26.80
CA ALA A 2 -14.43 -0.78 26.13
C ALA A 2 -14.42 -0.15 24.75
N GLU A 3 -13.30 0.42 24.39
CA GLU A 3 -13.10 0.88 23.03
C GLU A 3 -13.08 -0.29 22.07
N LYS A 4 -13.46 -0.04 20.83
CA LYS A 4 -13.37 -1.04 19.80
C LYS A 4 -11.90 -1.40 19.60
N PRO A 5 -11.51 -2.67 19.66
CA PRO A 5 -10.11 -3.05 19.47
C PRO A 5 -9.64 -2.69 18.07
N PHE A 6 -8.35 -2.37 17.95
CA PHE A 6 -7.73 -2.14 16.66
C PHE A 6 -7.75 -3.44 15.84
N ASN A 7 -8.26 -3.35 14.62
CA ASN A 7 -8.33 -4.49 13.72
C ASN A 7 -7.17 -4.40 12.73
N ALA A 8 -6.18 -5.28 12.90
CA ALA A 8 -4.97 -5.34 12.09
C ALA A 8 -5.19 -6.15 10.80
N GLN A 9 -6.34 -5.97 10.17
CA GLN A 9 -6.69 -6.70 8.97
C GLN A 9 -5.80 -6.28 7.80
N THR A 10 -5.31 -7.27 7.03
CA THR A 10 -4.46 -7.00 5.87
C THR A 10 -5.30 -6.42 4.74
N SER A 11 -4.84 -5.32 4.15
CA SER A 11 -5.47 -4.76 2.97
C SER A 11 -4.66 -5.11 1.72
N VAL A 12 -5.34 -5.22 0.59
CA VAL A 12 -4.72 -5.55 -0.69
C VAL A 12 -5.02 -4.46 -1.70
N ILE A 13 -3.96 -3.97 -2.37
CA ILE A 13 -4.06 -2.97 -3.42
C ILE A 13 -3.24 -3.48 -4.60
N THR A 14 -3.81 -3.43 -5.81
CA THR A 14 -3.05 -3.72 -7.02
C THR A 14 -2.86 -2.45 -7.83
N CYS A 15 -1.74 -2.38 -8.56
CA CYS A 15 -1.45 -1.26 -9.44
C CYS A 15 -0.88 -1.77 -10.76
N ASP A 16 -0.88 -0.89 -11.77
CA ASP A 16 -0.26 -1.20 -13.07
C ASP A 16 1.25 -0.97 -13.02
N MET A 17 1.92 -1.10 -14.16
CA MET A 17 3.37 -0.92 -14.24
C MET A 17 3.82 0.51 -13.97
N GLN A 18 2.93 1.48 -14.09
CA GLN A 18 3.20 2.88 -13.76
C GLN A 18 2.86 3.22 -12.32
N GLY A 19 2.38 2.24 -11.55
CA GLY A 19 2.03 2.43 -10.16
C GLY A 19 0.62 2.97 -9.93
N ILE A 20 -0.18 3.11 -10.98
CA ILE A 20 -1.56 3.62 -10.83
C ILE A 20 -2.44 2.51 -10.29
N VAL A 21 -3.21 2.83 -9.24
CA VAL A 21 -4.06 1.86 -8.55
C VAL A 21 -5.13 1.30 -9.50
N GLN A 22 -5.25 -0.01 -9.52
CA GLN A 22 -6.25 -0.72 -10.33
C GLN A 22 -7.34 -1.36 -9.49
N GLU A 23 -6.96 -1.91 -8.33
CA GLU A 23 -7.90 -2.51 -7.40
C GLU A 23 -7.65 -1.97 -6.00
N TYR A 24 -8.74 -1.66 -5.29
CA TYR A 24 -8.68 -1.01 -3.99
C TYR A 24 -9.99 -1.34 -3.26
N ALA A 25 -9.94 -2.31 -2.38
CA ALA A 25 -11.13 -2.80 -1.70
C ALA A 25 -11.55 -1.90 -0.54
N ALA A 26 -12.72 -2.17 0.02
CA ALA A 26 -13.28 -1.38 1.12
C ALA A 26 -12.36 -1.35 2.34
N ASP A 27 -11.67 -2.47 2.64
CA ASP A 27 -10.75 -2.53 3.77
C ASP A 27 -9.54 -1.61 3.58
N ALA A 28 -9.07 -1.45 2.33
CA ALA A 28 -8.03 -0.47 2.04
C ALA A 28 -8.56 0.96 2.24
N GLY A 29 -9.82 1.19 1.88
CA GLY A 29 -10.46 2.49 2.13
C GLY A 29 -10.52 2.82 3.61
N ASP A 30 -10.88 1.85 4.42
CA ASP A 30 -10.92 2.04 5.88
C ASP A 30 -9.52 2.33 6.45
N LEU A 31 -8.51 1.65 5.92
CA LEU A 31 -7.14 1.82 6.42
C LEU A 31 -6.51 3.14 5.99
N PHE A 32 -6.64 3.50 4.71
CA PHE A 32 -5.95 4.66 4.14
C PHE A 32 -6.80 5.94 4.09
N GLY A 33 -8.10 5.81 4.26
CA GLY A 33 -8.99 6.98 4.31
C GLY A 33 -9.43 7.52 2.97
N TRP A 34 -8.96 6.94 1.85
CA TRP A 34 -9.41 7.32 0.50
C TRP A 34 -10.55 6.39 0.08
N SER A 35 -11.54 6.92 -0.63
CA SER A 35 -12.57 6.06 -1.22
C SER A 35 -12.05 5.40 -2.50
N PRO A 36 -12.59 4.24 -2.90
CA PRO A 36 -12.19 3.63 -4.17
C PRO A 36 -12.37 4.55 -5.37
N ALA A 37 -13.43 5.35 -5.38
CA ALA A 37 -13.69 6.28 -6.49
C ALA A 37 -12.62 7.36 -6.62
N GLU A 38 -11.98 7.74 -5.50
CA GLU A 38 -10.90 8.73 -5.53
C GLU A 38 -9.59 8.13 -6.03
N VAL A 39 -9.42 6.83 -5.93
CA VAL A 39 -8.11 6.18 -6.03
C VAL A 39 -7.95 5.38 -7.32
N VAL A 40 -8.94 4.53 -7.65
CA VAL A 40 -8.82 3.57 -8.76
C VAL A 40 -8.70 4.31 -10.09
N GLY A 41 -7.64 4.01 -10.83
CA GLY A 41 -7.34 4.63 -12.11
C GLY A 41 -6.86 6.08 -12.02
N LYS A 42 -6.68 6.61 -10.81
CA LYS A 42 -6.39 8.05 -10.62
C LYS A 42 -5.13 8.32 -9.82
N LEU A 43 -4.89 7.56 -8.75
CA LEU A 43 -3.76 7.83 -7.85
C LEU A 43 -2.68 6.77 -7.98
N SER A 44 -1.44 7.21 -7.79
CA SER A 44 -0.30 6.31 -7.69
C SER A 44 -0.23 5.72 -6.28
N VAL A 45 0.28 4.49 -6.18
CA VAL A 45 0.56 3.86 -4.88
C VAL A 45 1.56 4.68 -4.05
N ALA A 46 2.35 5.54 -4.67
CA ALA A 46 3.25 6.44 -3.96
C ALA A 46 2.49 7.37 -3.01
N THR A 47 1.21 7.61 -3.26
CA THR A 47 0.35 8.45 -2.41
C THR A 47 0.25 7.92 -0.98
N PHE A 48 0.39 6.61 -0.78
CA PHE A 48 0.26 5.98 0.54
C PHE A 48 1.57 6.00 1.33
N HIS A 49 2.65 6.48 0.73
CA HIS A 49 3.97 6.58 1.38
C HIS A 49 4.23 8.02 1.82
N LEU A 50 5.12 8.18 2.80
CA LEU A 50 5.59 9.52 3.17
C LEU A 50 6.34 10.12 1.98
N PRO A 51 6.16 11.42 1.68
CA PRO A 51 6.81 12.04 0.53
C PRO A 51 8.34 11.86 0.53
N GLU A 52 8.97 11.89 1.68
CA GLU A 52 10.42 11.72 1.78
C GLU A 52 10.88 10.31 1.40
N ASN A 53 10.00 9.32 1.48
CA ASN A 53 10.31 7.94 1.13
C ASN A 53 10.05 7.61 -0.34
N VAL A 54 9.32 8.47 -1.06
CA VAL A 54 8.94 8.17 -2.45
C VAL A 54 10.17 8.05 -3.36
N PRO A 55 11.16 8.97 -3.32
CA PRO A 55 12.29 8.85 -4.24
C PRO A 55 13.29 7.76 -3.88
N THR A 56 13.25 7.22 -2.66
CA THR A 56 14.24 6.23 -2.22
C THR A 56 13.62 4.85 -2.01
N LEU A 57 12.57 4.75 -1.19
CA LEU A 57 11.98 3.47 -0.84
C LEU A 57 11.16 2.88 -2.01
N VAL A 58 10.34 3.69 -2.68
CA VAL A 58 9.40 3.16 -3.68
C VAL A 58 10.13 2.50 -4.86
N PRO A 59 11.15 3.12 -5.48
CA PRO A 59 11.90 2.44 -6.52
C PRO A 59 12.56 1.15 -6.04
N ARG A 60 13.10 1.15 -4.82
CA ARG A 60 13.76 -0.02 -4.26
C ARG A 60 12.79 -1.17 -4.04
N LEU A 61 11.61 -0.88 -3.46
CA LEU A 61 10.64 -1.95 -3.19
C LEU A 61 10.11 -2.58 -4.48
N LEU A 62 9.90 -1.78 -5.51
CA LEU A 62 9.43 -2.32 -6.80
C LEU A 62 10.51 -3.18 -7.46
N ARG A 63 11.77 -2.73 -7.42
CA ARG A 63 12.88 -3.50 -7.98
C ARG A 63 13.07 -4.82 -7.25
N GLU A 64 13.07 -4.79 -5.91
CA GLU A 64 13.26 -6.01 -5.10
C GLU A 64 12.10 -6.98 -5.28
N ALA A 65 10.88 -6.48 -5.45
CA ALA A 65 9.73 -7.33 -5.69
C ALA A 65 9.91 -8.16 -6.96
N VAL A 66 10.46 -7.56 -8.01
CA VAL A 66 10.70 -8.26 -9.26
C VAL A 66 11.93 -9.19 -9.15
N GLU A 67 13.03 -8.68 -8.62
CA GLU A 67 14.29 -9.44 -8.56
C GLU A 67 14.21 -10.64 -7.64
N ASN A 68 13.52 -10.50 -6.50
CA ASN A 68 13.44 -11.54 -5.48
C ASN A 68 12.08 -12.25 -5.44
N GLY A 69 11.13 -11.82 -6.29
CA GLY A 69 9.77 -12.35 -6.29
C GLY A 69 8.89 -11.74 -5.21
N LYS A 70 9.48 -11.02 -4.27
CA LYS A 70 8.75 -10.41 -3.17
C LYS A 70 9.63 -9.36 -2.48
N PHE A 71 9.02 -8.24 -2.12
CA PHE A 71 9.56 -7.29 -1.14
C PHE A 71 8.73 -7.40 0.13
N GLU A 72 9.37 -7.42 1.28
CA GLU A 72 8.64 -7.45 2.56
C GLU A 72 9.46 -6.75 3.63
N GLU A 73 8.94 -5.63 4.15
CA GLU A 73 9.60 -4.85 5.21
C GLU A 73 8.57 -4.10 6.03
N GLU A 74 8.95 -3.73 7.24
CA GLU A 74 8.17 -2.75 8.01
C GLU A 74 8.44 -1.36 7.46
N VAL A 75 7.37 -0.64 7.18
CA VAL A 75 7.46 0.71 6.61
C VAL A 75 6.48 1.62 7.34
N THR A 76 6.65 2.93 7.16
CA THR A 76 5.69 3.92 7.64
C THR A 76 4.86 4.40 6.45
N LEU A 77 3.55 4.32 6.61
CA LEU A 77 2.59 4.73 5.57
C LEU A 77 1.74 5.86 6.10
N ARG A 78 1.00 6.54 5.20
CA ARG A 78 0.14 7.65 5.61
C ARG A 78 -1.26 7.51 5.05
N ARG A 79 -2.21 8.09 5.78
CA ARG A 79 -3.61 8.17 5.37
C ARG A 79 -3.88 9.48 4.63
N LYS A 80 -5.06 9.58 4.05
CA LYS A 80 -5.54 10.80 3.39
C LYS A 80 -5.48 12.01 4.32
N ASP A 81 -5.81 11.83 5.61
CA ASP A 81 -5.84 12.92 6.59
C ASP A 81 -4.45 13.31 7.13
N GLY A 82 -3.40 12.62 6.70
CA GLY A 82 -2.05 12.89 7.15
C GLY A 82 -1.58 12.05 8.31
N ASP A 83 -2.47 11.31 8.96
CA ASP A 83 -2.07 10.39 10.02
C ASP A 83 -1.15 9.31 9.46
N VAL A 84 -0.24 8.83 10.28
CA VAL A 84 0.75 7.83 9.86
C VAL A 84 0.63 6.58 10.72
N PHE A 85 1.10 5.47 10.19
CA PHE A 85 1.13 4.20 10.92
C PHE A 85 2.24 3.31 10.36
N ARG A 86 2.74 2.42 11.24
CA ARG A 86 3.69 1.40 10.84
C ARG A 86 2.94 0.17 10.34
N ALA A 87 3.47 -0.45 9.31
CA ALA A 87 2.87 -1.64 8.72
C ALA A 87 3.94 -2.54 8.13
N THR A 88 3.65 -3.84 8.06
CA THR A 88 4.42 -4.74 7.22
C THR A 88 3.85 -4.64 5.82
N LEU A 89 4.66 -4.21 4.88
CA LEU A 89 4.29 -4.10 3.48
C LEU A 89 4.94 -5.23 2.70
N THR A 90 4.10 -6.01 2.02
CA THR A 90 4.55 -7.07 1.12
C THR A 90 4.14 -6.70 -0.30
N VAL A 91 5.09 -6.66 -1.22
CA VAL A 91 4.83 -6.32 -2.62
C VAL A 91 5.30 -7.47 -3.49
N ARG A 92 4.44 -7.90 -4.41
CA ARG A 92 4.75 -8.96 -5.38
C ARG A 92 4.42 -8.48 -6.77
N PRO A 93 5.19 -8.90 -7.79
CA PRO A 93 4.81 -8.62 -9.18
C PRO A 93 3.59 -9.45 -9.57
N VAL A 94 2.76 -8.90 -10.45
CA VAL A 94 1.60 -9.60 -11.00
C VAL A 94 1.88 -9.88 -12.47
N TYR A 95 1.69 -11.13 -12.89
CA TYR A 95 1.92 -11.57 -14.25
C TYR A 95 0.62 -12.02 -14.89
N ARG A 96 0.51 -11.81 -16.20
CA ARG A 96 -0.59 -12.32 -17.02
C ARG A 96 0.01 -12.82 -18.32
N ASP A 97 -0.23 -14.10 -18.63
CA ASP A 97 0.31 -14.73 -19.83
C ASP A 97 1.84 -14.58 -19.92
N GLY A 98 2.51 -14.73 -18.76
CA GLY A 98 3.98 -14.65 -18.68
C GLY A 98 4.56 -13.25 -18.71
N LYS A 99 3.71 -12.20 -18.80
CA LYS A 99 4.16 -10.82 -18.88
C LYS A 99 3.75 -10.07 -17.61
N GLN A 100 4.66 -9.30 -17.04
CA GLN A 100 4.34 -8.51 -15.88
C GLN A 100 3.36 -7.38 -16.24
N VAL A 101 2.25 -7.30 -15.51
CA VAL A 101 1.21 -6.28 -15.75
C VAL A 101 1.08 -5.30 -14.61
N GLY A 102 1.75 -5.53 -13.50
CA GLY A 102 1.69 -4.62 -12.35
C GLY A 102 2.25 -5.24 -11.10
N TYR A 103 1.77 -4.73 -9.96
CA TYR A 103 2.21 -5.16 -8.64
C TYR A 103 0.99 -5.33 -7.72
N MET A 104 1.13 -6.21 -6.73
CA MET A 104 0.14 -6.35 -5.66
C MET A 104 0.83 -6.02 -4.35
N GLY A 105 0.27 -5.07 -3.61
CA GLY A 105 0.74 -4.68 -2.29
C GLY A 105 -0.21 -5.17 -1.22
N MET A 106 0.32 -5.86 -0.22
CA MET A 106 -0.43 -6.27 0.96
C MET A 106 0.08 -5.46 2.15
N THR A 107 -0.81 -4.74 2.81
CA THR A 107 -0.46 -3.91 3.96
C THR A 107 -1.08 -4.50 5.22
N HIS A 108 -0.22 -4.90 6.15
CA HIS A 108 -0.66 -5.39 7.45
C HIS A 108 -0.28 -4.36 8.52
N PRO A 109 -1.24 -3.57 9.02
CA PRO A 109 -0.91 -2.54 10.01
C PRO A 109 -0.45 -3.15 11.31
N LEU A 110 0.58 -2.55 11.90
CA LEU A 110 1.16 -2.99 13.18
C LEU A 110 0.65 -2.16 14.34
N GLU A 111 0.03 -1.01 14.04
CA GLU A 111 -0.50 -0.09 15.04
C GLU A 111 -1.63 0.72 14.42
N PRO A 112 -2.54 1.29 15.23
CA PRO A 112 -3.54 2.21 14.69
C PRO A 112 -2.89 3.47 14.12
N PRO A 113 -3.51 4.10 13.09
CA PRO A 113 -3.01 5.37 12.58
C PRO A 113 -3.00 6.45 13.66
N ARG A 114 -2.01 7.33 13.60
CA ARG A 114 -1.83 8.42 14.57
C ARG A 114 -1.23 9.62 13.86
N ARG A 115 -1.31 10.76 14.50
CA ARG A 115 -0.70 11.96 13.95
C ARG A 115 0.81 11.83 13.92
N PRO A 116 1.45 12.37 12.88
CA PRO A 116 2.91 12.33 12.77
C PRO A 116 3.59 13.11 13.89
#